data_3915e28f5a4f554fd0d9e68e9331de93
#
_entry.id   3915e28f5a4f554fd0d9e68e9331de93
#
_cell.length_a   1.000
_cell.length_b   1.000
_cell.length_c   1.000
_cell.angle_alpha   90.00
_cell.angle_beta   90.00
_cell.angle_gamma   90.00
#
_symmetry.space_group_name_H-M   'P 1'
#
loop_
_entity.id
_entity.type
_entity.pdbx_description
1 polymer ?
#
loop_
_entity_poly.entity_id
_entity_poly.type
_entity_poly.pdbx_seq_one_letter_code
_entity_poly.pdbx_strand_id
1 'polypeptide(L)'
;MEFFTYRLPNGIRGIHRQVKSNVAHCALVVNAGSRDEHPDQYGLAHFTEHAFFKGTRRRRAWQVNCRLENLGGELNAFTTKEDTTIHATTLRGDFPKAVELIADIAFRSTFPDRELEREKEVIADEINTYK
;
A
#
# COMPACT_ATOMS: atom_id res chain seq x y z
N MET A 1 -27.53 -4.14 -5.74
CA MET A 1 -26.20 -3.74 -5.26
C MET A 1 -25.58 -2.83 -6.31
N GLU A 2 -25.47 -1.55 -5.98
CA GLU A 2 -25.00 -0.55 -6.95
C GLU A 2 -23.52 -0.28 -6.77
N PHE A 3 -22.79 -0.29 -7.89
CA PHE A 3 -21.40 0.13 -7.95
C PHE A 3 -21.30 1.37 -8.84
N PHE A 4 -20.49 2.32 -8.40
CA PHE A 4 -20.17 3.51 -9.18
C PHE A 4 -18.75 3.37 -9.71
N THR A 5 -18.60 3.48 -11.02
CA THR A 5 -17.29 3.42 -11.66
C THR A 5 -16.90 4.80 -12.16
N TYR A 6 -15.61 5.10 -12.13
CA TYR A 6 -15.09 6.38 -12.62
C TYR A 6 -13.67 6.21 -13.13
N ARG A 7 -13.22 7.19 -13.90
CA ARG A 7 -11.84 7.25 -14.40
C ARG A 7 -11.30 8.65 -14.14
N LEU A 8 -10.13 8.74 -13.53
CA LEU A 8 -9.45 10.01 -13.33
C LEU A 8 -8.73 10.44 -14.62
N PRO A 9 -8.42 11.75 -14.77
CA PRO A 9 -7.71 12.24 -15.95
C PRO A 9 -6.37 11.56 -16.21
N ASN A 10 -5.71 11.06 -15.18
CA ASN A 10 -4.44 10.35 -15.29
C ASN A 10 -4.59 8.86 -15.68
N GLY A 11 -5.82 8.39 -15.92
CA GLY A 11 -6.10 7.03 -16.33
C GLY A 11 -6.41 6.05 -15.20
N ILE A 12 -6.29 6.45 -13.95
CA ILE A 12 -6.66 5.59 -12.82
C ILE A 12 -8.17 5.34 -12.86
N ARG A 13 -8.53 4.05 -12.79
CA ARG A 13 -9.94 3.63 -12.75
C ARG A 13 -10.34 3.38 -11.31
N GLY A 14 -11.54 3.80 -10.95
CA GLY A 14 -12.07 3.57 -9.62
C GLY A 14 -13.41 2.87 -9.67
N ILE A 15 -13.68 2.09 -8.63
CA ILE A 15 -14.97 1.50 -8.38
C ILE A 15 -15.33 1.77 -6.93
N HIS A 16 -16.56 2.23 -6.72
CA HIS A 16 -17.04 2.61 -5.40
C HIS A 16 -18.39 1.97 -5.13
N ARG A 17 -18.55 1.48 -3.91
CA ARG A 17 -19.82 0.98 -3.43
C ARG A 17 -20.12 1.64 -2.09
N GLN A 18 -21.24 2.35 -2.02
CA GLN A 18 -21.69 2.94 -0.78
C GLN A 18 -22.50 1.91 0.03
N VAL A 19 -22.14 1.77 1.31
CA VAL A 19 -22.82 0.87 2.22
C VAL A 19 -23.15 1.61 3.52
N LYS A 20 -24.18 1.14 4.22
CA LYS A 20 -24.56 1.67 5.54
C LYS A 20 -23.72 0.95 6.60
N SER A 21 -22.51 1.44 6.81
CA SER A 21 -21.59 0.87 7.80
C SER A 21 -20.80 1.99 8.46
N ASN A 22 -20.40 1.78 9.70
CA ASN A 22 -19.51 2.68 10.41
C ASN A 22 -18.04 2.46 10.00
N VAL A 23 -17.76 1.40 9.26
CA VAL A 23 -16.43 1.03 8.80
C VAL A 23 -16.33 1.23 7.30
N ALA A 24 -15.22 1.81 6.86
CA ALA A 24 -14.93 2.05 5.46
C ALA A 24 -13.65 1.30 5.07
N HIS A 25 -13.65 0.75 3.86
CA HIS A 25 -12.52 0.05 3.27
C HIS A 25 -12.09 0.77 1.99
N CYS A 26 -10.79 0.86 1.78
CA CYS A 26 -10.25 1.47 0.57
C CYS A 26 -9.01 0.71 0.14
N ALA A 27 -8.81 0.57 -1.16
CA ALA A 27 -7.65 -0.12 -1.70
C ALA A 27 -7.19 0.50 -3.00
N LEU A 28 -5.89 0.49 -3.22
CA LEU A 28 -5.28 0.79 -4.51
C LEU A 28 -4.62 -0.49 -5.02
N VAL A 29 -5.00 -0.89 -6.23
CA VAL A 29 -4.45 -2.08 -6.89
C VAL A 29 -3.57 -1.64 -8.05
N VAL A 30 -2.32 -2.07 -8.03
CA VAL A 30 -1.36 -1.82 -9.10
C VAL A 30 -1.20 -3.11 -9.90
N ASN A 31 -1.38 -3.04 -11.22
CA ASN A 31 -1.28 -4.20 -12.11
C ASN A 31 0.20 -4.55 -12.37
N ALA A 32 0.91 -4.88 -11.30
CA ALA A 32 2.29 -5.33 -11.33
C ALA A 32 2.54 -6.22 -10.12
N GLY A 33 3.00 -7.43 -10.37
CA GLY A 33 3.27 -8.41 -9.33
C GLY A 33 4.54 -9.18 -9.61
N SER A 34 4.78 -10.27 -8.88
CA SER A 34 6.02 -11.03 -9.01
C SER A 34 6.21 -11.65 -10.40
N ARG A 35 5.13 -11.88 -11.13
CA ARG A 35 5.18 -12.41 -12.51
C ARG A 35 5.84 -11.42 -13.49
N ASP A 36 5.76 -10.12 -13.20
CA ASP A 36 6.30 -9.07 -14.07
C ASP A 36 7.79 -8.82 -13.85
N GLU A 37 8.40 -9.50 -12.89
CA GLU A 37 9.81 -9.33 -12.57
C GLU A 37 10.71 -9.97 -13.62
N HIS A 38 11.82 -9.30 -13.95
CA HIS A 38 12.88 -9.92 -14.75
C HIS A 38 13.62 -10.97 -13.91
N PRO A 39 14.24 -11.99 -14.56
CA PRO A 39 14.96 -13.05 -13.82
C PRO A 39 16.04 -12.55 -12.86
N ASP A 40 16.64 -11.40 -13.14
CA ASP A 40 17.67 -10.78 -12.29
C ASP A 40 17.09 -9.90 -11.19
N GLN A 41 15.76 -9.80 -11.10
CA GLN A 41 15.05 -8.92 -10.16
C GLN A 41 14.00 -9.65 -9.32
N TYR A 42 14.16 -10.96 -9.16
CA TYR A 42 13.22 -11.73 -8.33
C TYR A 42 13.20 -11.21 -6.90
N GLY A 43 11.99 -11.03 -6.38
CA GLY A 43 11.76 -10.46 -5.06
C GLY A 43 11.54 -8.95 -5.06
N LEU A 44 11.69 -8.28 -6.21
CA LEU A 44 11.55 -6.82 -6.29
C LEU A 44 10.14 -6.35 -5.89
N ALA A 45 9.10 -7.06 -6.31
CA ALA A 45 7.72 -6.69 -5.97
C ALA A 45 7.48 -6.77 -4.48
N HIS A 46 7.94 -7.83 -3.83
CA HIS A 46 7.85 -7.99 -2.38
C HIS A 46 8.67 -6.92 -1.64
N PHE A 47 9.86 -6.63 -2.13
CA PHE A 47 10.71 -5.58 -1.58
C PHE A 47 10.06 -4.21 -1.70
N THR A 48 9.45 -3.90 -2.85
CA THR A 48 8.73 -2.65 -3.09
C THR A 48 7.54 -2.50 -2.13
N GLU A 49 6.81 -3.59 -1.90
CA GLU A 49 5.72 -3.61 -0.92
C GLU A 49 6.20 -3.14 0.46
N HIS A 50 7.31 -3.70 0.95
CA HIS A 50 7.91 -3.27 2.22
C HIS A 50 8.38 -1.81 2.16
N ALA A 51 8.96 -1.41 1.04
CA ALA A 51 9.53 -0.08 0.87
C ALA A 51 8.48 1.04 0.86
N PHE A 52 7.22 0.73 0.51
CA PHE A 52 6.12 1.70 0.56
C PHE A 52 5.89 2.27 1.98
N PHE A 53 6.28 1.53 3.01
CA PHE A 53 6.07 1.95 4.40
C PHE A 53 7.27 2.69 5.00
N LYS A 54 8.29 3.01 4.19
CA LYS A 54 9.57 3.56 4.68
C LYS A 54 9.70 5.07 4.52
N GLY A 55 8.68 5.74 4.01
CA GLY A 55 8.61 7.18 3.96
C GLY A 55 8.22 7.74 2.61
N THR A 56 7.64 8.94 2.66
CA THR A 56 7.22 9.71 1.50
C THR A 56 7.85 11.11 1.59
N ARG A 57 7.57 11.95 0.59
CA ARG A 57 7.99 13.37 0.63
C ARG A 57 7.35 14.13 1.79
N ARG A 58 6.20 13.68 2.29
CA ARG A 58 5.42 14.36 3.34
C ARG A 58 5.54 13.71 4.71
N ARG A 59 5.92 12.43 4.75
CA ARG A 59 5.90 11.64 5.99
C ARG A 59 7.15 10.79 6.12
N ARG A 60 7.66 10.72 7.34
CA ARG A 60 8.71 9.76 7.70
C ARG A 60 8.06 8.39 7.91
N ALA A 61 8.87 7.33 7.95
CA ALA A 61 8.39 5.96 8.12
C ALA A 61 7.43 5.79 9.29
N TRP A 62 7.78 6.33 10.46
CA TRP A 62 6.92 6.22 11.64
C TRP A 62 5.57 6.93 11.45
N GLN A 63 5.55 8.05 10.72
CA GLN A 63 4.32 8.77 10.44
C GLN A 63 3.41 7.99 9.50
N VAL A 64 3.99 7.31 8.50
CA VAL A 64 3.24 6.42 7.61
C VAL A 64 2.59 5.29 8.42
N ASN A 65 3.40 4.63 9.25
CA ASN A 65 2.94 3.44 9.98
C ASN A 65 1.93 3.77 11.08
N CYS A 66 2.01 4.95 11.69
CA CYS A 66 1.15 5.31 12.82
C CYS A 66 -0.10 6.10 12.41
N ARG A 67 -0.17 6.63 11.19
CA ARG A 67 -1.24 7.54 10.78
C ARG A 67 -2.64 6.99 11.03
N LEU A 68 -2.90 5.76 10.59
CA LEU A 68 -4.21 5.13 10.77
C LEU A 68 -4.35 4.41 12.11
N GLU A 69 -3.26 3.88 12.66
CA GLU A 69 -3.29 3.26 13.98
C GLU A 69 -3.77 4.24 15.04
N ASN A 70 -3.31 5.49 14.98
CA ASN A 70 -3.73 6.54 15.90
C ASN A 70 -5.23 6.86 15.81
N LEU A 71 -5.87 6.46 14.71
CA LEU A 71 -7.30 6.63 14.49
C LEU A 71 -8.08 5.32 14.70
N GLY A 72 -7.42 4.27 15.16
CA GLY A 72 -8.01 2.95 15.31
C GLY A 72 -8.19 2.17 14.01
N GLY A 73 -7.56 2.63 12.93
CA GLY A 73 -7.61 1.99 11.63
C GLY A 73 -6.42 1.07 11.36
N GLU A 74 -6.45 0.43 10.20
CA GLU A 74 -5.40 -0.48 9.74
C GLU A 74 -4.95 -0.10 8.34
N LEU A 75 -3.65 -0.27 8.08
CA LEU A 75 -3.03 -0.08 6.78
C LEU A 75 -2.16 -1.30 6.50
N ASN A 76 -2.37 -1.94 5.36
CA ASN A 76 -1.61 -3.11 4.95
C ASN A 76 -1.38 -3.12 3.45
N ALA A 77 -0.45 -3.96 3.02
CA ALA A 77 -0.20 -4.20 1.60
C ALA A 77 0.11 -5.67 1.39
N PHE A 78 -0.17 -6.17 0.21
CA PHE A 78 0.24 -7.51 -0.19
C PHE A 78 0.53 -7.55 -1.69
N THR A 79 1.38 -8.50 -2.08
CA THR A 79 1.77 -8.72 -3.47
C THR A 79 1.41 -10.13 -3.88
N THR A 80 0.75 -10.24 -5.04
CA THR A 80 0.48 -11.52 -5.68
C THR A 80 1.38 -11.67 -6.91
N LYS A 81 1.19 -12.73 -7.66
CA LYS A 81 1.90 -12.91 -8.93
C LYS A 81 1.52 -11.85 -9.98
N GLU A 82 0.32 -11.30 -9.89
CA GLU A 82 -0.24 -10.43 -10.92
C GLU A 82 -0.41 -8.97 -10.49
N ASP A 83 -0.55 -8.73 -9.19
CA ASP A 83 -0.81 -7.36 -8.71
C ASP A 83 -0.20 -7.10 -7.33
N THR A 84 -0.16 -5.82 -6.98
CA THR A 84 0.23 -5.33 -5.66
C THR A 84 -0.91 -4.46 -5.15
N THR A 85 -1.35 -4.71 -3.93
CA THR A 85 -2.48 -3.99 -3.32
C THR A 85 -2.04 -3.31 -2.04
N ILE A 86 -2.38 -2.03 -1.91
CA ILE A 86 -2.28 -1.26 -0.67
C ILE A 86 -3.71 -1.03 -0.21
N HIS A 87 -4.05 -1.43 1.00
CA HIS A 87 -5.42 -1.31 1.49
C HIS A 87 -5.49 -0.79 2.91
N ALA A 88 -6.61 -0.16 3.23
CA ALA A 88 -6.85 0.42 4.54
C ALA A 88 -8.29 0.17 4.98
N THR A 89 -8.45 0.05 6.29
CA THR A 89 -9.75 -0.04 6.96
C THR A 89 -9.80 1.04 8.03
N THR A 90 -10.84 1.86 8.02
CA THR A 90 -11.00 2.97 8.95
C THR A 90 -12.45 3.10 9.40
N LEU A 91 -12.68 3.94 10.40
CA LEU A 91 -14.02 4.45 10.65
C LEU A 91 -14.44 5.32 9.47
N ARG A 92 -15.75 5.36 9.23
CA ARG A 92 -16.35 6.07 8.08
C ARG A 92 -15.88 7.51 7.97
N GLY A 93 -15.79 8.25 9.08
CA GLY A 93 -15.37 9.65 9.08
C GLY A 93 -13.91 9.86 8.72
N ASP A 94 -13.08 8.83 8.80
CA ASP A 94 -11.64 8.90 8.50
C ASP A 94 -11.29 8.39 7.09
N PHE A 95 -12.29 8.03 6.29
CA PHE A 95 -12.08 7.55 4.93
C PHE A 95 -11.23 8.49 4.08
N PRO A 96 -11.47 9.82 4.05
CA PRO A 96 -10.62 10.72 3.28
C PRO A 96 -9.15 10.68 3.71
N LYS A 97 -8.89 10.47 4.99
CA LYS A 97 -7.53 10.35 5.52
C LYS A 97 -6.83 9.09 5.02
N ALA A 98 -7.58 7.99 4.92
CA ALA A 98 -7.07 6.73 4.38
C ALA A 98 -6.74 6.86 2.88
N VAL A 99 -7.62 7.47 2.11
CA VAL A 99 -7.39 7.70 0.68
C VAL A 99 -6.16 8.57 0.45
N GLU A 100 -6.01 9.65 1.23
CA GLU A 100 -4.86 10.54 1.13
C GLU A 100 -3.56 9.81 1.47
N LEU A 101 -3.57 8.99 2.52
CA LEU A 101 -2.39 8.24 2.92
C LEU A 101 -1.97 7.21 1.86
N ILE A 102 -2.92 6.46 1.31
CA ILE A 102 -2.64 5.50 0.25
C ILE A 102 -2.06 6.19 -0.98
N ALA A 103 -2.61 7.33 -1.37
CA ALA A 103 -2.10 8.12 -2.48
C ALA A 103 -0.68 8.62 -2.20
N ASP A 104 -0.41 9.07 -0.99
CA ASP A 104 0.92 9.52 -0.57
C ASP A 104 1.95 8.40 -0.68
N ILE A 105 1.62 7.23 -0.17
CA ILE A 105 2.48 6.05 -0.23
C ILE A 105 2.74 5.63 -1.68
N ALA A 106 1.70 5.57 -2.49
CA ALA A 106 1.81 5.06 -3.86
C ALA A 106 2.56 6.00 -4.80
N PHE A 107 2.37 7.31 -4.64
CA PHE A 107 2.85 8.28 -5.62
C PHE A 107 3.96 9.20 -5.13
N ARG A 108 4.24 9.22 -3.83
CA ARG A 108 5.23 10.12 -3.23
C ARG A 108 6.27 9.41 -2.38
N SER A 109 6.37 8.09 -2.45
CA SER A 109 7.42 7.34 -1.74
C SER A 109 8.81 7.78 -2.19
N THR A 110 9.71 7.96 -1.24
CA THR A 110 11.08 8.40 -1.50
C THR A 110 12.09 7.28 -1.49
N PHE A 111 11.71 6.10 -0.96
CA PHE A 111 12.58 4.92 -0.85
C PHE A 111 13.96 5.26 -0.26
N PRO A 112 14.02 5.76 1.02
CA PRO A 112 15.29 6.17 1.61
C PRO A 112 16.30 5.02 1.68
N ASP A 113 17.52 5.24 1.20
CA ASP A 113 18.56 4.21 1.15
C ASP A 113 18.79 3.52 2.50
N ARG A 114 18.85 4.29 3.56
CA ARG A 114 19.05 3.77 4.92
C ARG A 114 17.95 2.79 5.34
N GLU A 115 16.70 3.13 5.03
CA GLU A 115 15.55 2.30 5.36
C GLU A 115 15.52 1.05 4.47
N LEU A 116 15.91 1.16 3.20
CA LEU A 116 15.98 0.05 2.28
C LEU A 116 17.04 -0.98 2.72
N GLU A 117 18.19 -0.52 3.18
CA GLU A 117 19.24 -1.42 3.69
C GLU A 117 18.78 -2.19 4.92
N ARG A 118 18.07 -1.56 5.83
CA ARG A 118 17.48 -2.24 7.00
C ARG A 118 16.46 -3.27 6.58
N GLU A 119 15.65 -2.96 5.58
CA GLU A 119 14.56 -3.82 5.11
C GLU A 119 15.07 -5.07 4.42
N LYS A 120 16.23 -5.02 3.78
CA LYS A 120 16.88 -6.21 3.19
C LYS A 120 17.09 -7.31 4.24
N GLU A 121 17.51 -6.93 5.44
CA GLU A 121 17.70 -7.87 6.53
C GLU A 121 16.38 -8.46 7.02
N VAL A 122 15.36 -7.63 7.16
CA VAL A 122 14.03 -8.06 7.58
C VAL A 122 13.44 -9.06 6.60
N ILE A 123 13.53 -8.79 5.30
CA ILE A 123 13.03 -9.67 4.25
C ILE A 123 13.82 -10.98 4.20
N ALA A 124 15.12 -10.93 4.37
CA ALA A 124 15.96 -12.13 4.41
C ALA A 124 15.54 -13.05 5.57
N ASP A 125 15.28 -12.49 6.74
CA ASP A 125 14.80 -13.23 7.91
C ASP A 125 13.42 -13.83 7.67
N GLU A 126 12.51 -13.07 7.04
CA GLU A 126 11.18 -13.52 6.68
C GLU A 126 11.25 -14.72 5.72
N ILE A 127 12.07 -14.65 4.68
CA ILE A 127 12.28 -15.74 3.73
C ILE A 127 12.82 -16.98 4.45
N ASN A 128 13.78 -16.81 5.34
CA ASN A 128 14.36 -17.92 6.09
C ASN A 128 13.36 -18.59 7.03
N THR A 129 12.41 -17.83 7.56
CA THR A 129 11.35 -18.37 8.43
C THR A 129 10.39 -19.29 7.68
N TYR A 130 10.17 -19.07 6.40
CA TYR A 130 9.22 -19.82 5.57
C TYR A 130 9.87 -20.90 4.69
N LYS A 131 11.14 -21.16 4.88
CA LYS A 131 11.83 -22.26 4.17
C LYS A 131 11.45 -23.64 4.72
#